data_9889037b9253045a8b06a82c36a9977f
#
_entry.id   9889037b9253045a8b06a82c36a9977f
#
_cell.length_a   1.000
_cell.length_b   1.000
_cell.length_c   1.000
_cell.angle_alpha   90.00
_cell.angle_beta   90.00
_cell.angle_gamma   90.00
#
_symmetry.space_group_name_H-M   'P 1'
#
loop_
_entity.id
_entity.type
_entity.pdbx_description
1 polymer ?
#
loop_
_entity_poly.entity_id
_entity_poly.type
_entity_poly.pdbx_seq_one_letter_code
_entity_poly.pdbx_strand_id
1 'polypeptide(L)'
;MRYWICVTSKENWEVVKREGIWAVPSNRKAILENTKPNDRLVIYVSPKSIGGIFEVVSKPYEDRTRIFTSRKDPNEVFPYRVKIKPLIIPKEPVSFTPLVNKLSFIKKKERWTAYFRRAMFEISKDDYEVIEKYLRETTC
;
A
#
# COMPACT_ATOMS: atom_id res chain seq x y z
N MET A 1 15.84 -5.81 -2.73
CA MET A 1 14.42 -5.53 -2.99
C MET A 1 13.60 -5.84 -1.75
N ARG A 2 12.77 -4.89 -1.34
CA ARG A 2 11.85 -5.07 -0.22
C ARG A 2 10.41 -5.03 -0.69
N TYR A 3 9.53 -5.57 0.15
CA TYR A 3 8.11 -5.70 -0.16
C TYR A 3 7.31 -5.03 0.96
N TRP A 4 6.34 -4.22 0.59
CA TRP A 4 5.63 -3.37 1.54
C TRP A 4 4.13 -3.48 1.34
N ILE A 5 3.36 -3.37 2.43
CA ILE A 5 1.93 -3.11 2.36
C ILE A 5 1.72 -1.64 2.69
N CYS A 6 0.94 -0.97 1.87
CA CYS A 6 0.60 0.44 2.01
C CYS A 6 -0.90 0.55 2.15
N VAL A 7 -1.38 1.14 3.24
CA VAL A 7 -2.81 1.19 3.57
C VAL A 7 -3.36 2.56 3.23
N THR A 8 -4.46 2.59 2.47
CA THR A 8 -5.07 3.84 2.06
C THR A 8 -6.60 3.74 2.06
N SER A 9 -7.27 4.89 1.94
CA SER A 9 -8.71 4.98 1.78
C SER A 9 -9.10 4.85 0.31
N LYS A 10 -10.40 4.66 0.04
CA LYS A 10 -10.91 4.63 -1.33
C LYS A 10 -10.62 5.93 -2.07
N GLU A 11 -10.77 7.06 -1.37
CA GLU A 11 -10.55 8.38 -1.96
C GLU A 11 -9.09 8.57 -2.36
N ASN A 12 -8.16 8.23 -1.45
CA ASN A 12 -6.74 8.36 -1.74
C ASN A 12 -6.25 7.33 -2.75
N TRP A 13 -6.89 6.16 -2.82
CA TRP A 13 -6.58 5.16 -3.85
C TRP A 13 -6.74 5.74 -5.26
N GLU A 14 -7.80 6.51 -5.48
CA GLU A 14 -8.01 7.15 -6.78
C GLU A 14 -6.86 8.11 -7.11
N VAL A 15 -6.33 8.81 -6.11
CA VAL A 15 -5.18 9.70 -6.29
C VAL A 15 -3.91 8.90 -6.60
N VAL A 16 -3.68 7.79 -5.90
CA VAL A 16 -2.52 6.91 -6.15
C VAL A 16 -2.50 6.45 -7.61
N LYS A 17 -3.64 5.99 -8.10
CA LYS A 17 -3.76 5.52 -9.49
C LYS A 17 -3.50 6.65 -10.49
N ARG A 18 -4.09 7.81 -10.23
CA ARG A 18 -4.03 8.94 -11.16
C ARG A 18 -2.64 9.57 -11.20
N GLU A 19 -2.02 9.76 -10.03
CA GLU A 19 -0.76 10.49 -9.92
C GLU A 19 0.48 9.62 -10.00
N GLY A 20 0.36 8.31 -9.76
CA GLY A 20 1.53 7.44 -9.71
C GLY A 20 2.45 7.78 -8.55
N ILE A 21 1.88 8.11 -7.39
CA ILE A 21 2.60 8.52 -6.20
C ILE A 21 2.06 7.76 -4.99
N TRP A 22 2.96 7.26 -4.14
CA TRP A 22 2.63 6.82 -2.80
C TRP A 22 3.16 7.84 -1.80
N ALA A 23 2.35 8.17 -0.80
CA ALA A 23 2.70 9.18 0.19
C ALA A 23 2.25 8.72 1.58
N VAL A 24 3.00 9.13 2.61
CA VAL A 24 2.69 8.79 4.00
C VAL A 24 2.57 10.06 4.84
N PRO A 25 1.84 9.98 5.98
CA PRO A 25 1.72 11.11 6.89
C PRO A 25 3.06 11.57 7.43
N SER A 26 3.08 12.80 7.96
CA SER A 26 4.28 13.43 8.48
C SER A 26 5.01 12.58 9.53
N ASN A 27 4.29 11.82 10.34
CA ASN A 27 4.88 11.00 11.40
C ASN A 27 5.36 9.63 10.93
N ARG A 28 5.39 9.37 9.62
CA ARG A 28 5.83 8.10 9.04
C ARG A 28 7.04 8.26 8.11
N LYS A 29 7.77 9.36 8.25
CA LYS A 29 8.95 9.65 7.43
C LYS A 29 9.97 8.52 7.44
N ALA A 30 10.28 8.01 8.63
CA ALA A 30 11.34 7.01 8.79
C ALA A 30 11.07 5.74 7.98
N ILE A 31 9.83 5.26 7.98
CA ILE A 31 9.52 4.03 7.25
C ILE A 31 9.57 4.24 5.74
N LEU A 32 9.09 5.39 5.26
CA LEU A 32 9.13 5.67 3.83
C LEU A 32 10.56 5.81 3.33
N GLU A 33 11.45 6.39 4.13
CA GLU A 33 12.86 6.55 3.75
C GLU A 33 13.61 5.24 3.58
N ASN A 34 13.05 4.13 4.06
CA ASN A 34 13.62 2.80 3.85
C ASN A 34 13.28 2.20 2.50
N THR A 35 12.38 2.82 1.72
CA THR A 35 12.05 2.32 0.39
C THR A 35 13.15 2.68 -0.61
N LYS A 36 13.28 1.84 -1.65
CA LYS A 36 14.26 2.05 -2.70
C LYS A 36 13.62 1.73 -4.06
N PRO A 37 14.16 2.29 -5.15
CA PRO A 37 13.71 1.87 -6.47
C PRO A 37 13.75 0.36 -6.62
N ASN A 38 12.76 -0.19 -7.30
CA ASN A 38 12.51 -1.62 -7.51
C ASN A 38 11.78 -2.31 -6.37
N ASP A 39 11.59 -1.66 -5.21
CA ASP A 39 10.76 -2.21 -4.16
C ASP A 39 9.32 -2.38 -4.67
N ARG A 40 8.59 -3.32 -4.06
CA ARG A 40 7.19 -3.58 -4.42
C ARG A 40 6.26 -3.04 -3.35
N LEU A 41 5.21 -2.35 -3.77
CA LEU A 41 4.17 -1.85 -2.87
C LEU A 41 2.86 -2.54 -3.19
N VAL A 42 2.29 -3.22 -2.19
CA VAL A 42 0.94 -3.76 -2.28
C VAL A 42 0.01 -2.72 -1.66
N ILE A 43 -0.89 -2.18 -2.43
CA ILE A 43 -1.81 -1.14 -1.93
C ILE A 43 -3.06 -1.81 -1.39
N TYR A 44 -3.23 -1.72 -0.08
CA TYR A 44 -4.44 -2.18 0.62
C TYR A 44 -5.41 -1.01 0.71
N VAL A 45 -6.60 -1.19 0.16
CA VAL A 45 -7.65 -0.16 0.15
C VAL A 45 -8.70 -0.52 1.20
N SER A 46 -8.76 0.27 2.26
CA SER A 46 -9.73 0.04 3.34
C SER A 46 -11.16 0.28 2.85
N PRO A 47 -12.12 -0.55 3.26
CA PRO A 47 -11.93 -1.75 4.06
C PRO A 47 -11.70 -3.00 3.20
N LYS A 48 -10.81 -3.87 3.64
CA LYS A 48 -10.72 -5.28 3.23
C LYS A 48 -10.46 -5.56 1.75
N SER A 49 -9.79 -4.63 1.04
CA SER A 49 -9.55 -4.79 -0.40
C SER A 49 -8.09 -4.53 -0.76
N ILE A 50 -7.67 -5.07 -1.89
CA ILE A 50 -6.38 -4.77 -2.51
C ILE A 50 -6.63 -4.02 -3.80
N GLY A 51 -5.99 -2.85 -3.94
CA GLY A 51 -6.09 -2.06 -5.17
C GLY A 51 -5.15 -2.53 -6.25
N GLY A 52 -3.94 -2.94 -5.88
CA GLY A 52 -2.97 -3.42 -6.85
C GLY A 52 -1.56 -3.47 -6.30
N ILE A 53 -0.63 -3.82 -7.18
CA ILE A 53 0.80 -3.87 -6.87
C ILE A 53 1.52 -2.89 -7.78
N PHE A 54 2.43 -2.11 -7.18
CA PHE A 54 3.23 -1.12 -7.86
C PHE A 54 4.72 -1.37 -7.61
N GLU A 55 5.56 -0.79 -8.46
CA GLU A 55 7.00 -0.77 -8.26
C GLU A 55 7.45 0.66 -7.95
N VAL A 56 8.33 0.81 -6.97
CA VAL A 56 8.93 2.10 -6.64
C VAL A 56 9.93 2.47 -7.74
N VAL A 57 9.82 3.68 -8.29
CA VAL A 57 10.68 4.13 -9.40
C VAL A 57 11.47 5.39 -9.08
N SER A 58 11.38 5.89 -7.85
CA SER A 58 12.18 7.04 -7.41
C SER A 58 12.73 6.84 -6.02
N LYS A 59 13.69 7.69 -5.64
CA LYS A 59 14.10 7.82 -4.25
C LYS A 59 13.01 8.57 -3.48
N PRO A 60 12.93 8.38 -2.15
CA PRO A 60 12.01 9.18 -1.34
C PRO A 60 12.27 10.68 -1.51
N TYR A 61 11.20 11.46 -1.51
CA TYR A 61 11.29 12.92 -1.61
C TYR A 61 10.21 13.56 -0.76
N GLU A 62 10.33 14.85 -0.53
CA GLU A 62 9.35 15.62 0.23
C GLU A 62 8.62 16.58 -0.71
N ASP A 63 7.29 16.62 -0.59
CA ASP A 63 6.45 17.54 -1.33
C ASP A 63 5.22 17.84 -0.46
N ARG A 64 4.96 19.10 -0.20
CA ARG A 64 3.86 19.50 0.68
C ARG A 64 2.62 19.96 -0.05
N THR A 65 2.59 19.79 -1.37
CA THR A 65 1.37 19.99 -2.16
C THR A 65 0.35 18.94 -1.74
N ARG A 66 -0.86 19.36 -1.40
CA ARG A 66 -1.89 18.44 -0.94
C ARG A 66 -2.40 17.58 -2.09
N ILE A 67 -2.24 16.26 -1.95
CA ILE A 67 -2.81 15.28 -2.89
C ILE A 67 -3.72 14.28 -2.20
N PHE A 68 -3.41 13.93 -0.95
CA PHE A 68 -4.23 13.01 -0.14
C PHE A 68 -5.01 13.78 0.91
N THR A 69 -6.09 13.14 1.40
CA THR A 69 -6.88 13.67 2.50
C THR A 69 -6.83 12.72 3.69
N SER A 70 -6.98 13.26 4.89
CA SER A 70 -7.04 12.49 6.13
C SER A 70 -8.26 12.91 6.92
N ARG A 71 -9.05 11.92 7.35
CA ARG A 71 -10.21 12.20 8.22
C ARG A 71 -9.78 12.51 9.65
N LYS A 72 -8.63 11.96 10.06
CA LYS A 72 -8.09 12.17 11.41
C LYS A 72 -7.44 13.52 11.56
N ASP A 73 -6.81 14.03 10.52
CA ASP A 73 -6.11 15.30 10.55
C ASP A 73 -6.30 16.03 9.23
N PRO A 74 -7.25 16.99 9.18
CA PRO A 74 -7.52 17.74 7.95
C PRO A 74 -6.33 18.56 7.46
N ASN A 75 -5.34 18.82 8.31
CA ASN A 75 -4.15 19.61 7.95
C ASN A 75 -3.00 18.75 7.45
N GLU A 76 -3.15 17.42 7.48
CA GLU A 76 -2.07 16.52 7.02
C GLU A 76 -1.94 16.61 5.49
N VAL A 77 -0.71 16.80 5.00
CA VAL A 77 -0.43 16.91 3.56
C VAL A 77 0.29 15.69 2.99
N PHE A 78 0.61 14.68 3.81
CA PHE A 78 1.33 13.49 3.38
C PHE A 78 2.59 13.86 2.62
N PRO A 79 3.58 14.50 3.28
CA PRO A 79 4.68 15.14 2.57
C PRO A 79 5.79 14.20 2.09
N TYR A 80 5.88 12.99 2.64
CA TYR A 80 6.96 12.06 2.30
C TYR A 80 6.48 11.06 1.27
N ARG A 81 7.11 11.07 0.09
CA ARG A 81 6.58 10.45 -1.12
C ARG A 81 7.60 9.66 -1.90
N VAL A 82 7.12 8.71 -2.70
CA VAL A 82 7.90 8.05 -3.75
C VAL A 82 7.04 7.97 -5.00
N LYS A 83 7.69 8.02 -6.17
CA LYS A 83 6.99 7.77 -7.43
C LYS A 83 6.92 6.27 -7.66
N ILE A 84 5.79 5.82 -8.20
CA ILE A 84 5.51 4.40 -8.41
C ILE A 84 4.92 4.19 -9.79
N LYS A 85 5.07 2.97 -10.31
CA LYS A 85 4.42 2.58 -11.55
C LYS A 85 3.63 1.29 -11.34
N PRO A 86 2.49 1.11 -12.03
CA PRO A 86 1.66 -0.07 -11.85
C PRO A 86 2.32 -1.33 -12.42
N LEU A 87 2.16 -2.45 -11.71
CA LEU A 87 2.57 -3.77 -12.17
C LEU A 87 1.35 -4.66 -12.38
N ILE A 88 0.47 -4.74 -11.39
CA ILE A 88 -0.75 -5.55 -11.45
C ILE A 88 -1.87 -4.71 -10.85
N ILE A 89 -2.78 -4.24 -11.70
CA ILE A 89 -3.91 -3.43 -11.26
C ILE A 89 -5.20 -4.12 -11.73
N PRO A 90 -5.95 -4.76 -10.82
CA PRO A 90 -7.26 -5.29 -11.18
C PRO A 90 -8.19 -4.17 -11.62
N LYS A 91 -9.18 -4.49 -12.42
CA LYS A 91 -10.17 -3.52 -12.89
C LYS A 91 -10.84 -2.82 -11.71
N GLU A 92 -11.10 -3.56 -10.64
CA GLU A 92 -11.64 -3.04 -9.38
C GLU A 92 -10.87 -3.65 -8.22
N PRO A 93 -10.79 -2.99 -7.05
CA PRO A 93 -10.14 -3.60 -5.90
C PRO A 93 -10.75 -4.97 -5.57
N VAL A 94 -9.90 -5.93 -5.25
CA VAL A 94 -10.32 -7.30 -4.97
C VAL A 94 -10.31 -7.56 -3.46
N SER A 95 -11.13 -8.52 -3.02
CA SER A 95 -11.24 -8.85 -1.60
C SER A 95 -9.93 -9.38 -1.05
N PHE A 96 -9.54 -8.87 0.13
CA PHE A 96 -8.38 -9.36 0.86
C PHE A 96 -8.68 -10.61 1.68
N THR A 97 -9.95 -10.85 1.99
CA THR A 97 -10.37 -11.92 2.91
C THR A 97 -9.80 -13.31 2.57
N PRO A 98 -9.73 -13.73 1.30
CA PRO A 98 -9.17 -15.06 0.98
C PRO A 98 -7.70 -15.23 1.38
N LEU A 99 -6.97 -14.14 1.59
CA LEU A 99 -5.55 -14.20 1.95
C LEU A 99 -5.29 -14.30 3.45
N VAL A 100 -6.29 -14.06 4.28
CA VAL A 100 -6.12 -13.95 5.74
C VAL A 100 -5.46 -15.18 6.33
N ASN A 101 -5.84 -16.38 5.88
CA ASN A 101 -5.30 -17.64 6.40
C ASN A 101 -3.97 -18.05 5.75
N LYS A 102 -3.52 -17.31 4.76
CA LYS A 102 -2.32 -17.68 3.98
C LYS A 102 -1.10 -16.82 4.30
N LEU A 103 -1.27 -15.70 5.00
CA LEU A 103 -0.19 -14.75 5.25
C LEU A 103 0.41 -14.96 6.64
N SER A 104 1.73 -15.03 6.70
CA SER A 104 2.44 -15.38 7.94
C SER A 104 2.36 -14.28 9.00
N PHE A 105 2.24 -13.01 8.60
CA PHE A 105 2.21 -11.91 9.56
C PHE A 105 0.87 -11.77 10.28
N ILE A 106 -0.20 -12.41 9.78
CA ILE A 106 -1.52 -12.33 10.40
C ILE A 106 -1.65 -13.48 11.40
N LYS A 107 -1.35 -13.20 12.67
CA LYS A 107 -1.36 -14.20 13.73
C LYS A 107 -2.75 -14.42 14.32
N LYS A 108 -3.53 -13.36 14.50
CA LYS A 108 -4.88 -13.40 15.04
C LYS A 108 -5.89 -13.24 13.93
N LYS A 109 -6.36 -14.37 13.39
CA LYS A 109 -7.20 -14.37 12.18
C LYS A 109 -8.54 -13.66 12.38
N GLU A 110 -9.13 -13.79 13.58
CA GLU A 110 -10.43 -13.16 13.88
C GLU A 110 -10.34 -11.64 13.99
N ARG A 111 -9.13 -11.09 14.16
CA ARG A 111 -8.91 -9.65 14.27
C ARG A 111 -7.95 -9.16 13.20
N TRP A 112 -7.98 -9.77 12.04
CA TRP A 112 -6.98 -9.51 11.03
C TRP A 112 -6.97 -8.05 10.52
N THR A 113 -8.12 -7.37 10.53
CA THR A 113 -8.18 -5.99 10.06
C THR A 113 -7.34 -5.03 10.93
N ALA A 114 -7.05 -5.39 12.17
CA ALA A 114 -6.22 -4.57 13.04
C ALA A 114 -4.79 -4.41 12.53
N TYR A 115 -4.29 -5.37 11.76
CA TYR A 115 -2.95 -5.27 11.17
C TYR A 115 -2.86 -4.15 10.14
N PHE A 116 -3.98 -3.69 9.61
CA PHE A 116 -4.04 -2.67 8.56
C PHE A 116 -4.41 -1.29 9.10
N ARG A 117 -4.11 -1.03 10.37
CA ARG A 117 -4.27 0.30 10.97
C ARG A 117 -3.01 1.15 10.84
N ARG A 118 -1.94 0.60 10.28
CA ARG A 118 -0.69 1.30 10.01
C ARG A 118 -0.70 1.83 8.58
N ALA A 119 -0.03 2.98 8.38
CA ALA A 119 0.04 3.55 7.03
C ALA A 119 0.84 2.66 6.07
N MET A 120 1.90 2.04 6.57
CA MET A 120 2.81 1.26 5.73
C MET A 120 3.63 0.32 6.61
N PHE A 121 3.91 -0.90 6.12
CA PHE A 121 4.78 -1.84 6.83
C PHE A 121 5.40 -2.85 5.87
N GLU A 122 6.56 -3.35 6.25
CA GLU A 122 7.30 -4.33 5.43
C GLU A 122 6.73 -5.73 5.64
N ILE A 123 6.72 -6.54 4.55
CA ILE A 123 6.33 -7.95 4.59
C ILE A 123 7.44 -8.80 4.00
N SER A 124 7.41 -10.12 4.26
CA SER A 124 8.37 -11.06 3.71
C SER A 124 8.13 -11.26 2.21
N LYS A 125 9.16 -11.74 1.53
CA LYS A 125 9.06 -12.12 0.12
C LYS A 125 8.00 -13.21 -0.05
N ASP A 126 7.95 -14.18 0.86
CA ASP A 126 7.00 -15.29 0.77
C ASP A 126 5.56 -14.78 0.84
N ASP A 127 5.27 -13.89 1.77
CA ASP A 127 3.94 -13.29 1.88
C ASP A 127 3.60 -12.46 0.64
N TYR A 128 4.57 -11.71 0.13
CA TYR A 128 4.37 -10.95 -1.10
C TYR A 128 4.00 -11.87 -2.27
N GLU A 129 4.71 -13.00 -2.42
CA GLU A 129 4.45 -13.93 -3.51
C GLU A 129 3.06 -14.55 -3.43
N VAL A 130 2.56 -14.79 -2.22
CA VAL A 130 1.18 -15.26 -2.02
C VAL A 130 0.20 -14.21 -2.53
N ILE A 131 0.42 -12.94 -2.19
CA ILE A 131 -0.45 -11.84 -2.64
C ILE A 131 -0.38 -11.67 -4.15
N GLU A 132 0.83 -11.68 -4.71
CA GLU A 132 1.02 -11.51 -6.15
C GLU A 132 0.29 -12.61 -6.94
N LYS A 133 0.44 -13.86 -6.51
CA LYS A 133 -0.23 -14.98 -7.15
C LYS A 133 -1.75 -14.81 -7.13
N TYR A 134 -2.29 -14.44 -5.98
CA TYR A 134 -3.71 -14.20 -5.83
C TYR A 134 -4.20 -13.11 -6.80
N LEU A 135 -3.48 -12.00 -6.88
CA LEU A 135 -3.86 -10.92 -7.79
C LEU A 135 -3.80 -11.34 -9.25
N ARG A 136 -2.77 -12.09 -9.65
CA ARG A 136 -2.66 -12.56 -11.03
C ARG A 136 -3.80 -13.48 -11.40
N GLU A 137 -4.23 -14.33 -10.48
CA GLU A 137 -5.35 -15.26 -10.72
C GLU A 137 -6.69 -14.55 -10.80
N THR A 138 -6.85 -13.46 -10.03
CA THR A 138 -8.13 -12.73 -10.02
C THR A 138 -8.23 -11.66 -11.09
N THR A 139 -7.14 -11.29 -11.76
CA THR A 139 -7.15 -10.28 -12.82
C THR A 139 -7.22 -10.87 -14.23
N CYS A 140 -7.12 -12.16 -14.35
CA CYS A 140 -7.21 -12.83 -15.67
C CYS A 140 -8.64 -12.84 -16.20
#